data_ce4a3d2bb8efc624e0ee4dadfe16e606
#
_entry.id   ce4a3d2bb8efc624e0ee4dadfe16e606
#
_cell.length_a   1.000
_cell.length_b   1.000
_cell.length_c   1.000
_cell.angle_alpha   90.00
_cell.angle_beta   90.00
_cell.angle_gamma   90.00
#
_symmetry.space_group_name_H-M   'P 1'
#
loop_
_entity.id
_entity.type
_entity.pdbx_description
1 polymer ?
#
loop_
_entity_poly.entity_id
_entity_poly.type
_entity_poly.pdbx_seq_one_letter_code
_entity_poly.pdbx_strand_id
1 'polypeptide(L)'
;DLDNKLKRIVADHIRAAVFLIADGVVPSSKGAGYILRRVIRNMTNPDKSQIPIAKTMIENYQNPYPELEEKKDLILNEIKKEEDKFREKLPEGLKQFKKGIDAFTLHTTYGFPFDLTKRLAKNAGIKIDEKDFQEKFEKHQEISRAGMEKKFGGHGLILNTGELKAGNEEEFNKVLRLHTATHLLQRARREILGPEVKQTGSDITPERTRFDFSFPRKLTPEEVKKVEDLVNEKIKEDLPVSFKEMPKAQAEKTGALHFFSAVSGSSSGGKEKYPDVVKVYFIGKDIKSAWSKEFCGGPHVDHTGVIGHFKISKEESIGSGQRRIKAVVSS
;
A
#
# COMPACT_ATOMS: atom_id res chain seq x y z
N ASP A 1 -21.74 5.31 34.16
CA ASP A 1 -22.53 4.92 33.01
C ASP A 1 -21.61 4.68 31.81
N LEU A 2 -21.19 3.41 31.62
CA LEU A 2 -20.32 2.98 30.50
C LEU A 2 -20.91 3.42 29.16
N ASP A 3 -22.20 3.55 29.13
CA ASP A 3 -23.02 3.89 28.01
C ASP A 3 -22.77 5.32 27.48
N ASN A 4 -22.65 6.32 28.34
CA ASN A 4 -22.43 7.71 27.88
C ASN A 4 -21.04 7.96 27.29
N LYS A 5 -20.00 7.33 27.84
CA LYS A 5 -18.64 7.44 27.28
C LYS A 5 -18.56 6.75 25.90
N LEU A 6 -19.18 5.57 25.79
CA LEU A 6 -19.20 4.83 24.51
C LEU A 6 -20.01 5.57 23.45
N LYS A 7 -21.18 6.13 23.81
CA LYS A 7 -21.99 6.95 22.90
C LYS A 7 -21.20 8.15 22.34
N ARG A 8 -20.45 8.85 23.20
CA ARG A 8 -19.59 9.96 22.77
C ARG A 8 -18.49 9.49 21.82
N ILE A 9 -17.82 8.39 22.13
CA ILE A 9 -16.79 7.79 21.27
C ILE A 9 -17.39 7.44 19.91
N VAL A 10 -18.55 6.79 19.88
CA VAL A 10 -19.20 6.41 18.61
C VAL A 10 -19.58 7.64 17.80
N ALA A 11 -20.19 8.66 18.43
CA ALA A 11 -20.58 9.90 17.74
C ALA A 11 -19.37 10.65 17.15
N ASP A 12 -18.27 10.71 17.88
CA ASP A 12 -17.06 11.37 17.44
C ASP A 12 -16.34 10.60 16.33
N HIS A 13 -16.27 9.28 16.47
CA HIS A 13 -15.62 8.41 15.50
C HIS A 13 -16.42 8.31 14.19
N ILE A 14 -17.76 8.26 14.24
CA ILE A 14 -18.58 8.22 13.02
C ILE A 14 -18.45 9.54 12.24
N ARG A 15 -18.43 10.68 12.95
CA ARG A 15 -18.19 11.98 12.33
C ARG A 15 -16.85 12.00 11.61
N ALA A 16 -15.78 11.58 12.29
CA ALA A 16 -14.46 11.52 11.70
C ALA A 16 -14.42 10.58 10.47
N ALA A 17 -15.08 9.41 10.54
CA ALA A 17 -15.13 8.46 9.43
C ALA A 17 -15.87 9.03 8.22
N VAL A 18 -17.04 9.68 8.42
CA VAL A 18 -17.84 10.27 7.36
C VAL A 18 -17.03 11.34 6.61
N PHE A 19 -16.41 12.29 7.32
CA PHE A 19 -15.63 13.36 6.69
C PHE A 19 -14.36 12.83 6.02
N LEU A 20 -13.61 11.94 6.65
CA LEU A 20 -12.42 11.35 6.04
C LEU A 20 -12.72 10.61 4.72
N ILE A 21 -13.86 9.88 4.65
CA ILE A 21 -14.25 9.19 3.42
C ILE A 21 -14.72 10.20 2.37
N ALA A 22 -15.45 11.24 2.77
CA ALA A 22 -15.86 12.33 1.87
C ALA A 22 -14.64 13.02 1.24
N ASP A 23 -13.53 13.17 1.99
CA ASP A 23 -12.24 13.68 1.51
C ASP A 23 -11.43 12.67 0.68
N GLY A 24 -11.99 11.48 0.42
CA GLY A 24 -11.38 10.46 -0.44
C GLY A 24 -10.44 9.50 0.29
N VAL A 25 -10.42 9.49 1.63
CA VAL A 25 -9.64 8.52 2.39
C VAL A 25 -10.33 7.15 2.36
N VAL A 26 -9.59 6.11 2.02
CA VAL A 26 -10.08 4.71 2.02
C VAL A 26 -9.42 3.93 3.15
N PRO A 27 -10.16 3.07 3.88
CA PRO A 27 -9.59 2.25 4.94
C PRO A 27 -8.43 1.38 4.44
N SER A 28 -7.25 1.53 5.05
CA SER A 28 -6.03 0.83 4.62
C SER A 28 -5.15 0.43 5.82
N SER A 29 -3.98 -0.15 5.54
CA SER A 29 -2.99 -0.52 6.57
C SER A 29 -1.97 0.59 6.86
N LYS A 30 -2.04 1.76 6.18
CA LYS A 30 -1.05 2.84 6.29
C LYS A 30 -1.69 4.22 6.25
N GLY A 31 -0.97 5.22 6.77
CA GLY A 31 -1.34 6.63 6.67
C GLY A 31 -2.74 6.95 7.21
N ALA A 32 -3.43 7.90 6.60
CA ALA A 32 -4.78 8.32 6.97
C ALA A 32 -5.79 7.16 6.92
N GLY A 33 -5.63 6.23 5.96
CA GLY A 33 -6.49 5.05 5.86
C GLY A 33 -6.36 4.10 7.04
N TYR A 34 -5.19 4.02 7.69
CA TYR A 34 -5.03 3.27 8.94
C TYR A 34 -5.80 3.91 10.09
N ILE A 35 -5.77 5.24 10.19
CA ILE A 35 -6.52 5.98 11.19
C ILE A 35 -8.03 5.75 10.99
N LEU A 36 -8.51 5.90 9.75
CA LEU A 36 -9.90 5.65 9.40
C LEU A 36 -10.33 4.21 9.75
N ARG A 37 -9.53 3.22 9.38
CA ARG A 37 -9.79 1.80 9.74
C ARG A 37 -9.88 1.61 11.25
N ARG A 38 -8.95 2.19 12.03
CA ARG A 38 -8.94 2.13 13.50
C ARG A 38 -10.20 2.77 14.08
N VAL A 39 -10.60 3.92 13.57
CA VAL A 39 -11.79 4.65 14.00
C VAL A 39 -13.05 3.80 13.76
N ILE A 40 -13.22 3.23 12.56
CA ILE A 40 -14.37 2.38 12.24
C ILE A 40 -14.41 1.13 13.14
N ARG A 41 -13.29 0.43 13.29
CA ARG A 41 -13.22 -0.78 14.13
C ARG A 41 -13.47 -0.49 15.60
N ASN A 42 -13.05 0.67 16.09
CA ASN A 42 -13.22 1.03 17.49
C ASN A 42 -14.69 1.25 17.89
N MET A 43 -15.52 1.66 16.94
CA MET A 43 -16.97 1.81 17.14
C MET A 43 -17.78 0.57 16.71
N THR A 44 -17.18 -0.39 16.00
CA THR A 44 -17.90 -1.57 15.52
C THR A 44 -18.49 -2.37 16.68
N ASN A 45 -19.77 -2.63 16.57
CA ASN A 45 -20.51 -3.49 17.48
C ASN A 45 -20.76 -4.84 16.80
N PRO A 46 -20.57 -6.00 17.50
CA PRO A 46 -20.86 -7.31 16.93
C PRO A 46 -22.30 -7.44 16.42
N ASP A 47 -23.26 -6.86 17.14
CA ASP A 47 -24.67 -7.09 16.93
C ASP A 47 -25.38 -5.96 16.19
N LYS A 48 -24.78 -4.79 16.08
CA LYS A 48 -25.41 -3.58 15.50
C LYS A 48 -24.51 -2.89 14.50
N SER A 49 -25.08 -2.55 13.34
CA SER A 49 -24.38 -1.70 12.35
C SER A 49 -24.36 -0.24 12.77
N GLN A 50 -23.29 0.45 12.43
CA GLN A 50 -23.14 1.89 12.62
C GLN A 50 -23.70 2.71 11.43
N ILE A 51 -24.17 2.04 10.38
CA ILE A 51 -24.72 2.69 9.19
C ILE A 51 -25.91 3.64 9.52
N PRO A 52 -26.87 3.29 10.40
CA PRO A 52 -27.92 4.26 10.76
C PRO A 52 -27.37 5.56 11.39
N ILE A 53 -26.34 5.45 12.23
CA ILE A 53 -25.71 6.63 12.86
C ILE A 53 -24.95 7.44 11.80
N ALA A 54 -24.27 6.79 10.84
CA ALA A 54 -23.60 7.46 9.73
C ALA A 54 -24.59 8.24 8.86
N LYS A 55 -25.76 7.68 8.57
CA LYS A 55 -26.85 8.35 7.84
C LYS A 55 -27.30 9.63 8.58
N THR A 56 -27.63 9.51 9.87
CA THR A 56 -28.01 10.67 10.69
C THR A 56 -26.91 11.74 10.72
N MET A 57 -25.63 11.31 10.75
CA MET A 57 -24.51 12.26 10.71
C MET A 57 -24.48 13.02 9.39
N ILE A 58 -24.63 12.34 8.25
CA ILE A 58 -24.69 12.96 6.93
C ILE A 58 -25.87 13.95 6.87
N GLU A 59 -27.06 13.53 7.26
CA GLU A 59 -28.28 14.35 7.30
C GLU A 59 -28.10 15.64 8.13
N ASN A 60 -27.44 15.56 9.27
CA ASN A 60 -27.20 16.71 10.14
C ASN A 60 -26.19 17.72 9.59
N TYR A 61 -25.26 17.27 8.76
CA TYR A 61 -24.16 18.09 8.26
C TYR A 61 -24.24 18.42 6.76
N GLN A 62 -25.16 17.85 5.99
CA GLN A 62 -25.27 18.04 4.53
C GLN A 62 -25.48 19.50 4.11
N ASN A 63 -26.16 20.33 4.92
CA ASN A 63 -26.41 21.72 4.56
C ASN A 63 -25.12 22.56 4.52
N PRO A 64 -24.25 22.54 5.56
CA PRO A 64 -22.95 23.24 5.50
C PRO A 64 -21.91 22.47 4.65
N TYR A 65 -22.10 21.18 4.38
CA TYR A 65 -21.17 20.30 3.64
C TYR A 65 -21.91 19.45 2.61
N PRO A 66 -22.34 20.03 1.47
CA PRO A 66 -23.16 19.36 0.44
C PRO A 66 -22.52 18.08 -0.13
N GLU A 67 -21.17 18.03 -0.14
CA GLU A 67 -20.40 16.88 -0.58
C GLU A 67 -20.67 15.60 0.22
N LEU A 68 -21.21 15.73 1.42
CA LEU A 68 -21.58 14.55 2.24
C LEU A 68 -22.79 13.83 1.67
N GLU A 69 -23.79 14.56 1.15
CA GLU A 69 -24.96 13.97 0.48
C GLU A 69 -24.58 13.44 -0.90
N GLU A 70 -23.77 14.20 -1.67
CA GLU A 70 -23.29 13.77 -2.99
C GLU A 70 -22.50 12.44 -2.92
N LYS A 71 -21.73 12.23 -1.85
CA LYS A 71 -20.91 11.03 -1.64
C LYS A 71 -21.52 10.01 -0.65
N LYS A 72 -22.78 10.18 -0.31
CA LYS A 72 -23.48 9.37 0.72
C LYS A 72 -23.30 7.87 0.51
N ASP A 73 -23.58 7.37 -0.67
CA ASP A 73 -23.47 5.95 -0.97
C ASP A 73 -22.05 5.43 -0.88
N LEU A 74 -21.07 6.21 -1.31
CA LEU A 74 -19.67 5.90 -1.16
C LEU A 74 -19.28 5.79 0.32
N ILE A 75 -19.68 6.79 1.11
CA ILE A 75 -19.37 6.86 2.55
C ILE A 75 -19.94 5.64 3.28
N LEU A 76 -21.23 5.38 3.09
CA LEU A 76 -21.92 4.27 3.76
C LEU A 76 -21.34 2.91 3.33
N ASN A 77 -21.00 2.76 2.06
CA ASN A 77 -20.44 1.52 1.54
C ASN A 77 -19.02 1.24 2.09
N GLU A 78 -18.16 2.26 2.18
CA GLU A 78 -16.81 2.08 2.75
C GLU A 78 -16.85 1.77 4.26
N ILE A 79 -17.74 2.42 5.02
CA ILE A 79 -17.97 2.08 6.44
C ILE A 79 -18.45 0.64 6.56
N LYS A 80 -19.47 0.26 5.80
CA LYS A 80 -20.03 -1.09 5.82
C LYS A 80 -18.99 -2.16 5.47
N LYS A 81 -18.22 -1.96 4.42
CA LYS A 81 -17.14 -2.89 4.02
C LYS A 81 -16.12 -3.13 5.12
N GLU A 82 -15.70 -2.09 5.83
CA GLU A 82 -14.71 -2.25 6.91
C GLU A 82 -15.34 -2.87 8.18
N GLU A 83 -16.61 -2.54 8.48
CA GLU A 83 -17.37 -3.21 9.55
C GLU A 83 -17.49 -4.70 9.28
N ASP A 84 -17.92 -5.09 8.09
CA ASP A 84 -18.15 -6.50 7.71
C ASP A 84 -16.83 -7.28 7.77
N LYS A 85 -15.74 -6.73 7.21
CA LYS A 85 -14.39 -7.32 7.30
C LYS A 85 -13.91 -7.51 8.74
N PHE A 86 -14.24 -6.60 9.62
CA PHE A 86 -13.84 -6.72 11.02
C PHE A 86 -14.71 -7.70 11.78
N ARG A 87 -16.03 -7.73 11.50
CA ARG A 87 -16.96 -8.71 12.08
C ARG A 87 -16.59 -10.15 11.76
N GLU A 88 -16.12 -10.43 10.55
CA GLU A 88 -15.62 -11.76 10.18
C GLU A 88 -14.44 -12.21 11.06
N LYS A 89 -13.59 -11.29 11.50
CA LYS A 89 -12.42 -11.57 12.35
C LYS A 89 -12.72 -11.54 13.84
N LEU A 90 -13.82 -10.92 14.23
CA LEU A 90 -14.15 -10.68 15.63
C LEU A 90 -14.29 -11.97 16.46
N PRO A 91 -14.98 -13.04 15.97
CA PRO A 91 -15.14 -14.28 16.74
C PRO A 91 -13.81 -14.95 17.07
N GLU A 92 -12.91 -15.02 16.08
CA GLU A 92 -11.60 -15.65 16.28
C GLU A 92 -10.71 -14.78 17.22
N GLY A 93 -10.70 -13.48 17.04
CA GLY A 93 -9.99 -12.58 17.94
C GLY A 93 -10.50 -12.66 19.38
N LEU A 94 -11.81 -12.73 19.60
CA LEU A 94 -12.40 -12.90 20.93
C LEU A 94 -12.06 -14.26 21.55
N LYS A 95 -12.01 -15.32 20.76
CA LYS A 95 -11.57 -16.65 21.19
C LYS A 95 -10.12 -16.63 21.64
N GLN A 96 -9.24 -15.97 20.89
CA GLN A 96 -7.83 -15.84 21.25
C GLN A 96 -7.63 -14.95 22.47
N PHE A 97 -8.39 -13.85 22.58
CA PHE A 97 -8.41 -13.02 23.77
C PHE A 97 -8.74 -13.82 25.04
N LYS A 98 -9.78 -14.68 25.00
CA LYS A 98 -10.15 -15.55 26.11
C LYS A 98 -9.07 -16.60 26.45
N LYS A 99 -8.20 -16.95 25.50
CA LYS A 99 -7.04 -17.83 25.71
C LYS A 99 -5.84 -17.12 26.28
N GLY A 100 -5.92 -15.80 26.54
CA GLY A 100 -4.86 -15.01 27.15
C GLY A 100 -3.79 -14.51 26.16
N ILE A 101 -4.12 -14.40 24.86
CA ILE A 101 -3.19 -13.80 23.90
C ILE A 101 -2.97 -12.33 24.28
N ASP A 102 -1.73 -11.84 24.11
CA ASP A 102 -1.39 -10.47 24.47
C ASP A 102 -2.05 -9.41 23.56
N ALA A 103 -2.24 -8.21 24.10
CA ALA A 103 -2.93 -7.12 23.42
C ALA A 103 -2.23 -6.67 22.12
N PHE A 104 -0.90 -6.79 22.04
CA PHE A 104 -0.14 -6.44 20.84
C PHE A 104 -0.40 -7.42 19.69
N THR A 105 -0.44 -8.72 19.97
CA THR A 105 -0.78 -9.75 18.99
C THR A 105 -2.23 -9.61 18.52
N LEU A 106 -3.18 -9.31 19.41
CA LEU A 106 -4.57 -8.99 19.02
C LEU A 106 -4.62 -7.80 18.08
N HIS A 107 -3.83 -6.78 18.34
CA HIS A 107 -3.78 -5.58 17.50
C HIS A 107 -3.18 -5.87 16.11
N THR A 108 -2.03 -6.54 16.06
CA THR A 108 -1.27 -6.73 14.81
C THR A 108 -1.83 -7.83 13.92
N THR A 109 -2.32 -8.93 14.51
CA THR A 109 -2.79 -10.11 13.77
C THR A 109 -4.29 -10.06 13.49
N TYR A 110 -5.09 -9.71 14.50
CA TYR A 110 -6.55 -9.70 14.37
C TYR A 110 -7.12 -8.31 14.08
N GLY A 111 -6.27 -7.27 14.18
CA GLY A 111 -6.65 -5.91 13.90
C GLY A 111 -7.59 -5.28 14.93
N PHE A 112 -7.53 -5.74 16.18
CA PHE A 112 -8.28 -5.16 17.29
C PHE A 112 -7.67 -3.82 17.67
N PRO A 113 -8.41 -2.70 17.65
CA PRO A 113 -7.94 -1.46 18.24
C PRO A 113 -7.63 -1.67 19.73
N PHE A 114 -6.55 -1.07 20.20
CA PHE A 114 -6.13 -1.23 21.61
C PHE A 114 -7.22 -0.79 22.59
N ASP A 115 -7.95 0.30 22.27
CA ASP A 115 -9.06 0.79 23.10
C ASP A 115 -10.22 -0.24 23.18
N LEU A 116 -10.48 -0.98 22.09
CA LEU A 116 -11.44 -2.07 22.11
C LEU A 116 -10.94 -3.21 23.02
N THR A 117 -9.66 -3.57 22.90
CA THR A 117 -9.06 -4.60 23.75
C THR A 117 -9.14 -4.22 25.23
N LYS A 118 -8.87 -2.97 25.59
CA LYS A 118 -9.04 -2.45 26.96
C LYS A 118 -10.47 -2.57 27.47
N ARG A 119 -11.46 -2.23 26.64
CA ARG A 119 -12.87 -2.37 27.02
C ARG A 119 -13.25 -3.82 27.27
N LEU A 120 -12.83 -4.73 26.39
CA LEU A 120 -13.08 -6.17 26.54
C LEU A 120 -12.44 -6.73 27.81
N ALA A 121 -11.21 -6.34 28.09
CA ALA A 121 -10.48 -6.75 29.27
C ALA A 121 -11.15 -6.26 30.57
N LYS A 122 -11.55 -5.00 30.60
CA LYS A 122 -12.29 -4.42 31.74
C LYS A 122 -13.60 -5.18 32.03
N ASN A 123 -14.34 -5.50 30.97
CA ASN A 123 -15.59 -6.25 31.09
C ASN A 123 -15.38 -7.71 31.53
N ALA A 124 -14.24 -8.29 31.20
CA ALA A 124 -13.86 -9.67 31.55
C ALA A 124 -13.09 -9.77 32.88
N GLY A 125 -12.79 -8.65 33.55
CA GLY A 125 -11.96 -8.62 34.76
C GLY A 125 -10.49 -8.96 34.50
N ILE A 126 -10.01 -8.87 33.25
CA ILE A 126 -8.64 -9.17 32.83
C ILE A 126 -7.80 -7.90 32.93
N LYS A 127 -6.61 -8.01 33.55
CA LYS A 127 -5.65 -6.92 33.53
C LYS A 127 -4.84 -6.96 32.23
N ILE A 128 -4.74 -5.81 31.56
CA ILE A 128 -3.86 -5.60 30.41
C ILE A 128 -2.63 -4.84 30.90
N ASP A 129 -1.46 -5.30 30.50
CA ASP A 129 -0.23 -4.53 30.64
C ASP A 129 -0.15 -3.51 29.50
N GLU A 130 -0.55 -2.27 29.81
CA GLU A 130 -0.53 -1.17 28.84
C GLU A 130 0.91 -0.77 28.48
N LYS A 131 1.85 -0.94 29.42
CA LYS A 131 3.26 -0.62 29.21
C LYS A 131 3.90 -1.60 28.23
N ASP A 132 3.70 -2.90 28.41
CA ASP A 132 4.16 -3.94 27.50
C ASP A 132 3.59 -3.73 26.08
N PHE A 133 2.29 -3.39 25.98
CA PHE A 133 1.70 -3.06 24.68
C PHE A 133 2.41 -1.87 24.04
N GLN A 134 2.62 -0.78 24.78
CA GLN A 134 3.20 0.46 24.26
C GLN A 134 4.65 0.22 23.81
N GLU A 135 5.46 -0.47 24.59
CA GLU A 135 6.85 -0.82 24.24
C GLU A 135 6.93 -1.67 22.96
N LYS A 136 6.09 -2.70 22.84
CA LYS A 136 5.99 -3.53 21.64
C LYS A 136 5.50 -2.75 20.42
N PHE A 137 4.54 -1.84 20.63
CA PHE A 137 3.97 -1.03 19.58
C PHE A 137 4.96 0.01 19.05
N GLU A 138 5.71 0.68 19.93
CA GLU A 138 6.77 1.62 19.58
C GLU A 138 7.89 0.91 18.81
N LYS A 139 8.37 -0.22 19.31
CA LYS A 139 9.35 -1.05 18.61
C LYS A 139 8.86 -1.49 17.23
N HIS A 140 7.61 -1.89 17.11
CA HIS A 140 7.01 -2.24 15.83
C HIS A 140 6.91 -1.03 14.90
N GLN A 141 6.59 0.16 15.43
CA GLN A 141 6.59 1.40 14.66
C GLN A 141 8.01 1.79 14.21
N GLU A 142 9.02 1.66 15.09
CA GLU A 142 10.43 1.90 14.75
C GLU A 142 10.89 0.98 13.63
N ILE A 143 10.61 -0.32 13.71
CA ILE A 143 10.92 -1.29 12.65
C ILE A 143 10.18 -0.90 11.36
N SER A 144 8.92 -0.48 11.45
CA SER A 144 8.13 -0.02 10.31
C SER A 144 8.67 1.29 9.73
N ARG A 145 9.10 2.25 10.57
CA ARG A 145 9.73 3.51 10.14
C ARG A 145 11.11 3.26 9.55
N ALA A 146 11.95 2.48 10.20
CA ALA A 146 13.26 2.08 9.67
C ALA A 146 13.12 1.34 8.33
N GLY A 147 12.08 0.53 8.17
CA GLY A 147 11.70 -0.07 6.89
C GLY A 147 11.16 0.94 5.87
N MET A 148 10.65 2.11 6.31
CA MET A 148 10.23 3.20 5.44
C MET A 148 11.39 4.14 5.07
N GLU A 149 12.25 4.49 6.02
CA GLU A 149 13.48 5.28 5.75
C GLU A 149 14.41 4.53 4.80
N LYS A 150 14.43 3.19 4.87
CA LYS A 150 15.12 2.32 3.90
C LYS A 150 14.42 2.22 2.53
N LYS A 151 13.28 2.87 2.30
CA LYS A 151 12.47 2.77 1.06
C LYS A 151 12.57 3.99 0.14
N PHE A 152 13.47 4.91 0.42
CA PHE A 152 13.70 6.06 -0.44
C PHE A 152 14.47 5.66 -1.71
N GLY A 153 13.76 5.50 -2.80
CA GLY A 153 14.32 5.17 -4.11
C GLY A 153 13.31 4.55 -5.08
N GLY A 154 12.00 4.63 -4.81
CA GLY A 154 10.94 4.15 -5.71
C GLY A 154 10.82 2.63 -5.81
N HIS A 155 11.89 1.87 -5.66
CA HIS A 155 11.92 0.41 -5.82
C HIS A 155 12.61 -0.35 -4.66
N GLY A 156 12.74 0.28 -3.49
CA GLY A 156 13.35 -0.38 -2.34
C GLY A 156 14.87 -0.44 -2.34
N LEU A 157 15.53 0.17 -3.32
CA LEU A 157 16.97 0.34 -3.39
C LEU A 157 17.34 1.71 -2.82
N ILE A 158 18.12 1.74 -1.75
CA ILE A 158 18.65 2.99 -1.17
C ILE A 158 19.92 3.34 -1.91
N LEU A 159 19.93 4.48 -2.58
CA LEU A 159 21.03 4.88 -3.42
C LEU A 159 21.93 5.97 -2.85
N ASN A 160 21.49 6.68 -1.83
CA ASN A 160 22.30 7.75 -1.24
C ASN A 160 23.17 7.31 -0.05
N THR A 161 23.04 6.07 0.42
CA THR A 161 23.82 5.55 1.56
C THR A 161 24.71 4.35 1.22
N GLY A 162 24.70 3.86 -0.03
CA GLY A 162 25.48 2.71 -0.46
C GLY A 162 24.97 1.34 0.07
N GLU A 163 23.88 1.31 0.81
CA GLU A 163 23.28 0.07 1.30
C GLU A 163 22.25 -0.47 0.31
N LEU A 164 22.69 -1.30 -0.62
CA LEU A 164 21.82 -2.21 -1.36
C LEU A 164 21.41 -3.37 -0.44
N LYS A 165 20.22 -3.92 -0.64
CA LYS A 165 19.78 -5.15 0.04
C LYS A 165 20.48 -6.39 -0.54
N ALA A 166 21.79 -6.34 -0.73
CA ALA A 166 22.61 -7.38 -1.27
C ALA A 166 23.82 -7.54 -0.36
N GLY A 167 24.08 -8.75 0.10
CA GLY A 167 25.21 -9.09 0.97
C GLY A 167 26.49 -9.41 0.19
N ASN A 168 26.41 -9.60 -1.12
CA ASN A 168 27.53 -9.95 -2.01
C ASN A 168 27.21 -9.56 -3.46
N GLU A 169 28.23 -9.72 -4.33
CA GLU A 169 28.12 -9.33 -5.75
C GLU A 169 27.09 -10.17 -6.54
N GLU A 170 26.91 -11.44 -6.22
CA GLU A 170 25.92 -12.30 -6.86
C GLU A 170 24.49 -11.82 -6.55
N GLU A 171 24.23 -11.52 -5.27
CA GLU A 171 22.95 -10.95 -4.85
C GLU A 171 22.72 -9.57 -5.46
N PHE A 172 23.77 -8.76 -5.57
CA PHE A 172 23.70 -7.46 -6.23
C PHE A 172 23.26 -7.60 -7.70
N ASN A 173 23.87 -8.51 -8.44
CA ASN A 173 23.52 -8.78 -9.83
C ASN A 173 22.07 -9.28 -9.96
N LYS A 174 21.58 -10.13 -9.04
CA LYS A 174 20.18 -10.54 -8.99
C LYS A 174 19.23 -9.36 -8.74
N VAL A 175 19.60 -8.46 -7.83
CA VAL A 175 18.82 -7.25 -7.54
C VAL A 175 18.78 -6.33 -8.76
N LEU A 176 19.89 -6.12 -9.48
CA LEU A 176 19.91 -5.32 -10.72
C LEU A 176 18.97 -5.88 -11.79
N ARG A 177 19.02 -7.20 -12.02
CA ARG A 177 18.15 -7.91 -12.96
C ARG A 177 16.68 -7.77 -12.57
N LEU A 178 16.35 -7.99 -11.31
CA LEU A 178 14.99 -7.84 -10.77
C LEU A 178 14.51 -6.38 -10.80
N HIS A 179 15.40 -5.42 -10.61
CA HIS A 179 15.04 -4.00 -10.69
C HIS A 179 14.64 -3.63 -12.13
N THR A 180 15.43 -4.01 -13.11
CA THR A 180 15.11 -3.75 -14.51
C THR A 180 13.86 -4.53 -14.94
N ALA A 181 13.71 -5.78 -14.51
CA ALA A 181 12.50 -6.58 -14.74
C ALA A 181 11.23 -5.92 -14.13
N THR A 182 11.38 -5.18 -13.03
CA THR A 182 10.27 -4.44 -12.42
C THR A 182 9.77 -3.30 -13.32
N HIS A 183 10.67 -2.60 -14.03
CA HIS A 183 10.29 -1.60 -15.03
C HIS A 183 9.59 -2.24 -16.24
N LEU A 184 10.09 -3.39 -16.73
CA LEU A 184 9.40 -4.14 -17.78
C LEU A 184 8.01 -4.58 -17.31
N LEU A 185 7.88 -5.13 -16.10
CA LEU A 185 6.60 -5.53 -15.50
C LEU A 185 5.63 -4.35 -15.39
N GLN A 186 6.12 -3.18 -14.97
CA GLN A 186 5.30 -1.98 -14.87
C GLN A 186 4.71 -1.59 -16.22
N ARG A 187 5.52 -1.58 -17.28
CA ARG A 187 5.06 -1.24 -18.63
C ARG A 187 4.13 -2.30 -19.20
N ALA A 188 4.51 -3.58 -19.14
CA ALA A 188 3.72 -4.69 -19.65
C ALA A 188 2.33 -4.74 -19.03
N ARG A 189 2.23 -4.55 -17.72
CA ARG A 189 0.99 -4.53 -16.98
C ARG A 189 0.06 -3.38 -17.44
N ARG A 190 0.61 -2.18 -17.66
CA ARG A 190 -0.18 -1.03 -18.16
C ARG A 190 -0.66 -1.25 -19.59
N GLU A 191 0.09 -1.98 -20.38
CA GLU A 191 -0.25 -2.31 -21.76
C GLU A 191 -1.37 -3.36 -21.82
N ILE A 192 -1.34 -4.36 -20.95
CA ILE A 192 -2.31 -5.47 -20.93
C ILE A 192 -3.58 -5.12 -20.12
N LEU A 193 -3.45 -4.42 -18.99
CA LEU A 193 -4.55 -4.17 -18.05
C LEU A 193 -5.15 -2.75 -18.16
N GLY A 194 -4.48 -1.85 -18.89
CA GLY A 194 -4.89 -0.46 -19.07
C GLY A 194 -3.96 0.55 -18.41
N PRO A 195 -3.93 1.79 -18.94
CA PRO A 195 -3.03 2.85 -18.48
C PRO A 195 -3.37 3.41 -17.09
N GLU A 196 -4.60 3.22 -16.60
CA GLU A 196 -5.07 3.66 -15.29
C GLU A 196 -4.52 2.85 -14.13
N VAL A 197 -3.89 1.69 -14.40
CA VAL A 197 -3.28 0.85 -13.38
C VAL A 197 -2.05 1.54 -12.82
N LYS A 198 -2.10 1.93 -11.54
CA LYS A 198 -1.04 2.69 -10.85
C LYS A 198 -0.25 1.79 -9.90
N GLN A 199 1.05 2.03 -9.83
CA GLN A 199 1.89 1.43 -8.79
C GLN A 199 1.52 2.02 -7.43
N THR A 200 1.41 1.16 -6.43
CA THR A 200 1.13 1.55 -5.03
C THR A 200 2.24 1.13 -4.07
N GLY A 201 3.18 0.34 -4.55
CA GLY A 201 4.37 -0.06 -3.80
C GLY A 201 5.20 -1.08 -4.56
N SER A 202 6.48 -1.18 -4.19
CA SER A 202 7.37 -2.24 -4.65
C SER A 202 8.41 -2.56 -3.59
N ASP A 203 9.04 -3.74 -3.71
CA ASP A 203 10.14 -4.17 -2.88
C ASP A 203 10.94 -5.23 -3.65
N ILE A 204 12.26 -5.08 -3.63
CA ILE A 204 13.18 -5.96 -4.35
C ILE A 204 14.17 -6.54 -3.37
N THR A 205 14.32 -7.86 -3.41
CA THR A 205 15.33 -8.62 -2.67
C THR A 205 16.04 -9.57 -3.66
N PRO A 206 17.17 -10.20 -3.30
CA PRO A 206 17.83 -11.15 -4.20
C PRO A 206 16.96 -12.34 -4.62
N GLU A 207 15.92 -12.67 -3.82
CA GLU A 207 15.02 -13.79 -4.09
C GLU A 207 13.87 -13.44 -5.03
N ARG A 208 13.44 -12.15 -5.00
CA ARG A 208 12.20 -11.77 -5.73
C ARG A 208 12.02 -10.27 -5.89
N THR A 209 11.21 -9.85 -6.85
CA THR A 209 10.50 -8.58 -6.82
C THR A 209 9.08 -8.76 -6.29
N ARG A 210 8.59 -7.78 -5.55
CA ARG A 210 7.20 -7.60 -5.14
C ARG A 210 6.70 -6.29 -5.73
N PHE A 211 5.57 -6.34 -6.43
CA PHE A 211 4.98 -5.20 -7.09
C PHE A 211 3.50 -5.06 -6.72
N ASP A 212 3.15 -3.96 -6.07
CA ASP A 212 1.79 -3.64 -5.62
C ASP A 212 1.17 -2.59 -6.55
N PHE A 213 -0.09 -2.77 -6.91
CA PHE A 213 -0.78 -1.88 -7.87
C PHE A 213 -2.28 -1.82 -7.64
N SER A 214 -2.91 -0.73 -8.13
CA SER A 214 -4.35 -0.56 -8.11
C SER A 214 -4.99 -1.37 -9.24
N PHE A 215 -5.88 -2.31 -8.88
CA PHE A 215 -6.74 -3.02 -9.83
C PHE A 215 -7.95 -3.59 -9.09
N PRO A 216 -9.19 -3.44 -9.62
CA PRO A 216 -10.41 -3.69 -8.84
C PRO A 216 -10.73 -5.16 -8.61
N ARG A 217 -10.18 -6.07 -9.42
CA ARG A 217 -10.46 -7.52 -9.39
C ARG A 217 -9.19 -8.37 -9.42
N LYS A 218 -9.35 -9.67 -9.23
CA LYS A 218 -8.29 -10.64 -9.48
C LYS A 218 -7.93 -10.67 -10.98
N LEU A 219 -6.64 -10.81 -11.30
CA LEU A 219 -6.21 -11.06 -12.66
C LEU A 219 -6.63 -12.48 -13.09
N THR A 220 -7.01 -12.62 -14.35
CA THR A 220 -7.21 -13.95 -14.91
C THR A 220 -5.87 -14.64 -15.18
N PRO A 221 -5.82 -15.97 -15.24
CA PRO A 221 -4.59 -16.69 -15.60
C PRO A 221 -4.03 -16.22 -16.95
N GLU A 222 -4.90 -15.90 -17.91
CA GLU A 222 -4.53 -15.41 -19.24
C GLU A 222 -3.90 -14.01 -19.17
N GLU A 223 -4.42 -13.13 -18.32
CA GLU A 223 -3.85 -11.80 -18.10
C GLU A 223 -2.46 -11.89 -17.45
N VAL A 224 -2.31 -12.74 -16.43
CA VAL A 224 -1.02 -13.01 -15.79
C VAL A 224 -0.02 -13.54 -16.82
N LYS A 225 -0.45 -14.51 -17.64
CA LYS A 225 0.41 -15.08 -18.68
C LYS A 225 0.80 -14.04 -19.73
N LYS A 226 -0.14 -13.22 -20.24
CA LYS A 226 0.16 -12.17 -21.22
C LYS A 226 1.16 -11.15 -20.69
N VAL A 227 1.04 -10.75 -19.42
CA VAL A 227 2.01 -9.84 -18.78
C VAL A 227 3.39 -10.50 -18.70
N GLU A 228 3.46 -11.76 -18.27
CA GLU A 228 4.70 -12.52 -18.18
C GLU A 228 5.34 -12.72 -19.56
N ASP A 229 4.55 -13.13 -20.57
CA ASP A 229 5.02 -13.34 -21.94
C ASP A 229 5.57 -12.03 -22.55
N LEU A 230 4.89 -10.89 -22.34
CA LEU A 230 5.33 -9.59 -22.85
C LEU A 230 6.65 -9.15 -22.19
N VAL A 231 6.80 -9.37 -20.89
CA VAL A 231 8.08 -9.08 -20.20
C VAL A 231 9.20 -9.93 -20.80
N ASN A 232 8.97 -11.23 -21.00
CA ASN A 232 9.97 -12.13 -21.58
C ASN A 232 10.25 -11.84 -23.06
N GLU A 233 9.26 -11.34 -23.82
CA GLU A 233 9.48 -10.84 -25.18
C GLU A 233 10.49 -9.68 -25.17
N LYS A 234 10.30 -8.69 -24.29
CA LYS A 234 11.21 -7.53 -24.18
C LYS A 234 12.59 -7.89 -23.62
N ILE A 235 12.69 -8.97 -22.86
CA ILE A 235 13.97 -9.54 -22.45
C ILE A 235 14.69 -10.15 -23.67
N LYS A 236 13.97 -10.92 -24.51
CA LYS A 236 14.53 -11.54 -25.72
C LYS A 236 14.93 -10.54 -26.79
N GLU A 237 14.24 -9.39 -26.88
CA GLU A 237 14.61 -8.28 -27.79
C GLU A 237 15.95 -7.65 -27.43
N ASP A 238 16.48 -7.92 -26.26
CA ASP A 238 17.76 -7.43 -25.74
C ASP A 238 17.94 -5.91 -25.90
N LEU A 239 16.92 -5.19 -25.43
CA LEU A 239 16.84 -3.74 -25.54
C LEU A 239 17.89 -3.03 -24.67
N PRO A 240 18.53 -1.95 -25.13
CA PRO A 240 19.44 -1.16 -24.32
C PRO A 240 18.68 -0.46 -23.19
N VAL A 241 19.30 -0.42 -22.01
CA VAL A 241 18.82 0.27 -20.82
C VAL A 241 19.76 1.44 -20.54
N SER A 242 19.23 2.65 -20.58
CA SER A 242 20.01 3.87 -20.39
C SER A 242 19.26 4.88 -19.54
N PHE A 243 19.95 5.93 -19.10
CA PHE A 243 19.31 7.03 -18.40
C PHE A 243 19.79 8.39 -18.90
N LYS A 244 18.98 9.41 -18.63
CA LYS A 244 19.36 10.82 -18.78
C LYS A 244 18.99 11.57 -17.50
N GLU A 245 19.91 12.44 -17.07
CA GLU A 245 19.63 13.41 -16.02
C GLU A 245 19.12 14.70 -16.68
N MET A 246 18.02 15.22 -16.14
CA MET A 246 17.42 16.44 -16.66
C MET A 246 16.55 17.13 -15.59
N PRO A 247 16.26 18.43 -15.76
CA PRO A 247 15.31 19.13 -14.91
C PRO A 247 13.96 18.41 -14.88
N LYS A 248 13.33 18.31 -13.68
CA LYS A 248 12.07 17.61 -13.47
C LYS A 248 10.98 18.02 -14.47
N ALA A 249 10.83 19.33 -14.71
CA ALA A 249 9.85 19.85 -15.68
C ALA A 249 10.09 19.37 -17.12
N GLN A 250 11.34 19.10 -17.50
CA GLN A 250 11.68 18.50 -18.79
C GLN A 250 11.42 17.01 -18.80
N ALA A 251 11.72 16.32 -17.70
CA ALA A 251 11.50 14.89 -17.55
C ALA A 251 10.01 14.53 -17.64
N GLU A 252 9.13 15.32 -17.04
CA GLU A 252 7.68 15.16 -17.12
C GLU A 252 7.17 15.26 -18.58
N LYS A 253 7.77 16.14 -19.39
CA LYS A 253 7.41 16.27 -20.82
C LYS A 253 7.83 15.08 -21.67
N THR A 254 8.70 14.19 -21.18
CA THR A 254 9.08 12.96 -21.91
C THR A 254 7.99 11.89 -21.87
N GLY A 255 6.96 12.04 -21.01
CA GLY A 255 5.96 11.04 -20.74
C GLY A 255 6.47 9.89 -19.86
N ALA A 256 7.62 10.10 -19.17
CA ALA A 256 8.13 9.11 -18.21
C ALA A 256 7.22 8.98 -17.00
N LEU A 257 7.00 7.76 -16.55
CA LEU A 257 6.20 7.48 -15.37
C LEU A 257 6.92 7.96 -14.11
N HIS A 258 6.18 8.59 -13.21
CA HIS A 258 6.64 9.01 -11.89
C HIS A 258 5.57 8.71 -10.85
N PHE A 259 5.97 8.21 -9.67
CA PHE A 259 5.05 7.59 -8.72
C PHE A 259 4.77 8.42 -7.47
N PHE A 260 5.43 9.58 -7.30
CA PHE A 260 5.34 10.38 -6.07
C PHE A 260 4.43 11.61 -6.14
N SER A 261 3.68 11.80 -7.22
CA SER A 261 2.66 12.85 -7.28
C SER A 261 1.28 12.29 -6.99
N ALA A 262 0.86 12.28 -5.74
CA ALA A 262 -0.46 11.91 -5.22
C ALA A 262 -0.59 10.49 -4.63
N VAL A 263 0.19 10.17 -3.61
CA VAL A 263 -0.40 9.45 -2.49
C VAL A 263 -0.89 10.52 -1.52
N SER A 264 -2.07 11.08 -1.79
CA SER A 264 -2.90 11.73 -0.79
C SER A 264 -3.16 10.71 0.30
N GLY A 265 -2.48 10.84 1.44
CA GLY A 265 -2.64 9.94 2.58
C GLY A 265 -1.39 9.74 3.43
N SER A 266 -0.26 10.33 3.13
CA SER A 266 0.84 10.44 4.09
C SER A 266 0.52 11.59 5.05
N SER A 267 0.16 11.25 6.29
CA SER A 267 -0.10 12.21 7.38
C SER A 267 1.17 12.84 7.97
N SER A 268 2.32 12.66 7.33
CA SER A 268 3.47 13.54 7.47
C SER A 268 3.38 14.54 6.34
N GLY A 269 3.06 15.80 6.63
CA GLY A 269 2.91 16.92 5.68
C GLY A 269 4.19 17.32 4.92
N GLY A 270 5.00 16.37 4.55
CA GLY A 270 6.13 16.48 3.64
C GLY A 270 5.68 16.03 2.25
N LYS A 271 5.45 16.98 1.36
CA LYS A 271 5.55 16.75 -0.08
C LYS A 271 6.97 16.26 -0.32
N GLU A 272 7.16 14.94 -0.46
CA GLU A 272 8.40 14.42 -1.01
C GLU A 272 8.53 14.99 -2.42
N LYS A 273 9.31 16.02 -2.54
CA LYS A 273 9.62 16.64 -3.82
C LYS A 273 10.75 15.81 -4.43
N TYR A 274 10.53 15.30 -5.63
CA TYR A 274 11.65 14.93 -6.48
C TYR A 274 12.66 16.08 -6.47
N PRO A 275 13.96 15.78 -6.51
CA PRO A 275 14.98 16.81 -6.70
C PRO A 275 14.71 17.58 -8.00
N ASP A 276 15.26 18.80 -8.10
CA ASP A 276 15.09 19.65 -9.28
C ASP A 276 15.64 18.99 -10.55
N VAL A 277 16.66 18.13 -10.41
CA VAL A 277 17.22 17.28 -11.46
C VAL A 277 16.91 15.83 -11.12
N VAL A 278 16.33 15.11 -12.06
CA VAL A 278 15.92 13.71 -11.92
C VAL A 278 16.58 12.83 -12.98
N LYS A 279 16.78 11.54 -12.62
CA LYS A 279 17.17 10.51 -13.59
C LYS A 279 15.92 9.93 -14.21
N VAL A 280 15.88 9.90 -15.54
CA VAL A 280 14.88 9.19 -16.32
C VAL A 280 15.55 7.98 -16.96
N TYR A 281 15.27 6.79 -16.43
CA TYR A 281 15.65 5.53 -17.08
C TYR A 281 14.70 5.22 -18.22
N PHE A 282 15.24 4.71 -19.31
CA PHE A 282 14.46 4.30 -20.46
C PHE A 282 15.02 3.01 -21.09
N ILE A 283 14.12 2.18 -21.57
CA ILE A 283 14.41 0.87 -22.17
C ILE A 283 14.07 0.97 -23.66
N GLY A 284 15.09 0.95 -24.50
CA GLY A 284 15.02 1.17 -25.96
C GLY A 284 16.14 2.04 -26.46
N LYS A 285 16.20 2.28 -27.79
CA LYS A 285 17.32 2.97 -28.46
C LYS A 285 17.50 4.42 -28.01
N ASP A 286 16.42 5.13 -27.75
CA ASP A 286 16.45 6.53 -27.32
C ASP A 286 15.22 6.87 -26.47
N ILE A 287 15.30 7.98 -25.74
CA ILE A 287 14.24 8.38 -24.79
C ILE A 287 12.90 8.73 -25.48
N LYS A 288 12.87 9.08 -26.78
CA LYS A 288 11.64 9.42 -27.48
C LYS A 288 10.87 8.17 -27.88
N SER A 289 11.58 7.16 -28.40
CA SER A 289 11.03 5.90 -28.91
C SER A 289 11.05 4.75 -27.89
N ALA A 290 11.60 4.95 -26.69
CA ALA A 290 11.73 3.92 -25.67
C ALA A 290 10.39 3.30 -25.28
N TRP A 291 10.38 1.97 -25.14
CA TRP A 291 9.21 1.21 -24.75
C TRP A 291 8.80 1.47 -23.30
N SER A 292 9.77 1.62 -22.39
CA SER A 292 9.52 2.03 -21.00
C SER A 292 10.35 3.26 -20.64
N LYS A 293 9.75 4.18 -19.87
CA LYS A 293 10.40 5.39 -19.35
C LYS A 293 9.90 5.67 -17.96
N GLU A 294 10.80 5.77 -16.99
CA GLU A 294 10.45 5.97 -15.58
C GLU A 294 11.46 6.85 -14.84
N PHE A 295 10.98 7.64 -13.88
CA PHE A 295 11.84 8.31 -12.93
C PHE A 295 12.37 7.27 -11.95
N CYS A 296 13.67 7.01 -12.01
CA CYS A 296 14.31 6.03 -11.14
C CYS A 296 15.74 6.46 -10.79
N GLY A 297 16.07 6.38 -9.51
CA GLY A 297 17.44 6.66 -9.03
C GLY A 297 18.31 5.41 -8.88
N GLY A 298 17.74 4.20 -9.09
CA GLY A 298 18.41 2.93 -8.87
C GLY A 298 19.31 2.47 -10.02
N PRO A 299 20.29 1.57 -9.75
CA PRO A 299 21.07 0.97 -10.79
C PRO A 299 20.26 -0.09 -11.55
N HIS A 300 20.58 -0.26 -12.83
CA HIS A 300 19.97 -1.20 -13.75
C HIS A 300 21.02 -2.01 -14.49
N VAL A 301 20.61 -3.09 -15.15
CA VAL A 301 21.45 -3.77 -16.14
C VAL A 301 21.58 -2.89 -17.39
N ASP A 302 22.61 -3.12 -18.20
CA ASP A 302 22.90 -2.32 -19.41
C ASP A 302 21.93 -2.65 -20.56
N HIS A 303 21.40 -3.85 -20.61
CA HIS A 303 20.45 -4.31 -21.60
C HIS A 303 19.54 -5.43 -21.06
N THR A 304 18.36 -5.57 -21.64
CA THR A 304 17.31 -6.43 -21.05
C THR A 304 17.64 -7.92 -21.13
N GLY A 305 18.47 -8.37 -22.07
CA GLY A 305 18.88 -9.76 -22.20
C GLY A 305 19.62 -10.30 -20.98
N VAL A 306 20.33 -9.45 -20.23
CA VAL A 306 21.00 -9.82 -18.97
C VAL A 306 20.02 -10.29 -17.89
N ILE A 307 18.74 -9.93 -17.98
CA ILE A 307 17.71 -10.30 -16.99
C ILE A 307 17.52 -11.83 -16.95
N GLY A 308 17.67 -12.51 -18.09
CA GLY A 308 17.40 -13.94 -18.21
C GLY A 308 15.90 -14.24 -18.38
N HIS A 309 15.35 -15.19 -17.64
CA HIS A 309 13.94 -15.53 -17.74
C HIS A 309 13.15 -14.97 -16.55
N PHE A 310 12.08 -14.24 -16.83
CA PHE A 310 11.18 -13.67 -15.84
C PHE A 310 9.96 -14.57 -15.60
N LYS A 311 9.60 -14.81 -14.33
CA LYS A 311 8.48 -15.65 -13.94
C LYS A 311 7.64 -14.98 -12.84
N ILE A 312 6.34 -14.85 -13.07
CA ILE A 312 5.38 -14.45 -12.04
C ILE A 312 5.10 -15.67 -11.14
N SER A 313 5.56 -15.62 -9.89
CA SER A 313 5.39 -16.71 -8.92
C SER A 313 4.05 -16.65 -8.18
N LYS A 314 3.47 -15.46 -8.01
CA LYS A 314 2.20 -15.28 -7.30
C LYS A 314 1.50 -13.98 -7.66
N GLU A 315 0.17 -14.04 -7.73
CA GLU A 315 -0.72 -12.88 -7.79
C GLU A 315 -1.73 -12.99 -6.63
N GLU A 316 -1.87 -11.92 -5.82
CA GLU A 316 -2.71 -11.94 -4.63
C GLU A 316 -3.36 -10.58 -4.35
N SER A 317 -4.48 -10.58 -3.61
CA SER A 317 -5.09 -9.36 -3.08
C SER A 317 -4.37 -8.91 -1.82
N ILE A 318 -4.15 -7.60 -1.68
CA ILE A 318 -3.57 -6.99 -0.47
C ILE A 318 -4.48 -5.95 0.18
N GLY A 319 -5.67 -5.77 -0.37
CA GLY A 319 -6.67 -4.84 0.11
C GLY A 319 -7.74 -4.56 -0.95
N SER A 320 -8.71 -3.72 -0.64
CA SER A 320 -9.76 -3.33 -1.58
C SER A 320 -9.15 -2.60 -2.77
N GLY A 321 -9.39 -3.09 -3.99
CA GLY A 321 -8.86 -2.49 -5.21
C GLY A 321 -7.35 -2.52 -5.35
N GLN A 322 -6.64 -3.37 -4.58
CA GLN A 322 -5.18 -3.48 -4.59
C GLN A 322 -4.74 -4.92 -4.85
N ARG A 323 -3.83 -5.08 -5.78
CA ARG A 323 -3.26 -6.37 -6.16
C ARG A 323 -1.75 -6.37 -5.96
N ARG A 324 -1.18 -7.53 -5.80
CA ARG A 324 0.26 -7.79 -5.67
C ARG A 324 0.70 -8.87 -6.62
N ILE A 325 1.77 -8.59 -7.34
CA ILE A 325 2.52 -9.60 -8.08
C ILE A 325 3.86 -9.81 -7.37
N LYS A 326 4.26 -11.08 -7.21
CA LYS A 326 5.61 -11.51 -6.87
C LYS A 326 6.21 -12.20 -8.07
N ALA A 327 7.44 -11.87 -8.41
CA ALA A 327 8.13 -12.46 -9.55
C ALA A 327 9.60 -12.70 -9.25
N VAL A 328 10.20 -13.62 -9.97
CA VAL A 328 11.60 -14.02 -9.88
C VAL A 328 12.25 -13.98 -11.26
N VAL A 329 13.58 -13.94 -11.27
CA VAL A 329 14.37 -14.11 -12.50
C VAL A 329 15.31 -15.30 -12.36
N SER A 330 15.46 -16.07 -13.43
CA SER A 330 16.44 -17.15 -13.54
C SER A 330 17.41 -16.87 -14.69
N SER A 331 18.49 -17.58 -14.71
CA SER A 331 19.45 -17.55 -15.83
C SER A 331 18.84 -18.16 -17.06
#